data_71c5f80ce996e8d3078ae3172c94cd37
#
_entry.id   71c5f80ce996e8d3078ae3172c94cd37
#
_cell.length_a   1.000
_cell.length_b   1.000
_cell.length_c   1.000
_cell.angle_alpha   90.00
_cell.angle_beta   90.00
_cell.angle_gamma   90.00
#
_symmetry.space_group_name_H-M   'P 1'
#
loop_
_entity.id
_entity.type
_entity.pdbx_description
1 polymer ?
#
loop_
_entity_poly.entity_id
_entity_poly.type
_entity_poly.pdbx_seq_one_letter_code
_entity_poly.pdbx_strand_id
1 'polypeptide(L)'
;MKILHISNFVQKQQGRLFWNHCFKINNGFIRNGHNICLFSDRDMSRMNRLNKFNNNRSLNKELLATFKNFDPEIVVLGHADKIHNKTLEEIKSIKKDVKIIEWNVDNYYLDNTENKFIKRTNLIDAFFITNADESIRSCLSNNNSISFFPNIFDSTIERLKIFENNSFEHDVFYALSYGVG
;
A
#
# COMPACT_ATOMS: atom_id res chain seq x y z
N MET A 1 7.78 -9.14 -14.12
CA MET A 1 6.32 -8.84 -14.14
C MET A 1 6.10 -7.33 -14.19
N LYS A 2 4.96 -6.91 -14.71
CA LYS A 2 4.48 -5.53 -14.62
C LYS A 2 3.60 -5.38 -13.38
N ILE A 3 3.94 -4.46 -12.50
CA ILE A 3 3.23 -4.24 -11.23
C ILE A 3 2.74 -2.79 -11.17
N LEU A 4 1.43 -2.59 -11.00
CA LEU A 4 0.85 -1.28 -10.73
C LEU A 4 0.73 -1.11 -9.22
N HIS A 5 1.58 -0.27 -8.62
CA HIS A 5 1.60 -0.01 -7.19
C HIS A 5 0.82 1.27 -6.87
N ILE A 6 -0.32 1.09 -6.24
CA ILE A 6 -1.25 2.16 -5.85
C ILE A 6 -1.09 2.41 -4.36
N SER A 7 -0.59 3.58 -3.98
CA SER A 7 -0.37 3.95 -2.59
C SER A 7 -0.27 5.46 -2.43
N ASN A 8 -0.21 5.94 -1.20
CA ASN A 8 0.08 7.33 -0.90
C ASN A 8 1.60 7.59 -0.94
N PHE A 9 2.13 7.97 -2.10
CA PHE A 9 3.56 8.29 -2.26
C PHE A 9 3.96 9.68 -1.74
N VAL A 10 3.00 10.43 -1.17
CA VAL A 10 3.22 11.72 -0.48
C VAL A 10 4.11 12.71 -1.23
N GLN A 11 3.98 12.78 -2.53
CA GLN A 11 4.76 13.69 -3.41
C GLN A 11 4.65 15.16 -2.98
N LYS A 12 3.48 15.54 -2.41
CA LYS A 12 3.27 16.87 -1.82
C LYS A 12 4.25 17.23 -0.71
N GLN A 13 4.89 16.28 -0.09
CA GLN A 13 5.87 16.51 0.98
C GLN A 13 7.28 16.79 0.44
N GLN A 14 7.41 16.96 -0.87
CA GLN A 14 8.66 17.41 -1.51
C GLN A 14 9.88 16.58 -1.08
N GLY A 15 9.71 15.25 -1.00
CA GLY A 15 10.77 14.30 -0.65
C GLY A 15 10.97 14.06 0.85
N ARG A 16 10.30 14.79 1.76
CA ARG A 16 10.45 14.61 3.21
C ARG A 16 10.12 13.20 3.70
N LEU A 17 9.28 12.47 2.98
CA LEU A 17 8.81 11.14 3.35
C LEU A 17 9.31 10.06 2.36
N PHE A 18 10.50 10.26 1.79
CA PHE A 18 11.14 9.29 0.87
C PHE A 18 11.38 7.91 1.51
N TRP A 19 11.42 7.85 2.84
CA TRP A 19 11.60 6.63 3.65
C TRP A 19 10.28 5.89 3.94
N ASN A 20 9.15 6.36 3.43
CA ASN A 20 7.83 5.74 3.66
C ASN A 20 7.78 4.31 3.11
N HIS A 21 6.98 3.46 3.73
CA HIS A 21 6.81 2.04 3.40
C HIS A 21 6.54 1.79 1.91
N CYS A 22 5.71 2.63 1.27
CA CYS A 22 5.42 2.48 -0.16
C CYS A 22 6.67 2.58 -1.05
N PHE A 23 7.62 3.45 -0.72
CA PHE A 23 8.89 3.55 -1.45
C PHE A 23 9.77 2.34 -1.21
N LYS A 24 9.87 1.86 0.04
CA LYS A 24 10.65 0.67 0.39
C LYS A 24 10.15 -0.57 -0.34
N ILE A 25 8.83 -0.79 -0.34
CA ILE A 25 8.20 -1.88 -1.11
C ILE A 25 8.51 -1.74 -2.59
N ASN A 26 8.35 -0.54 -3.13
CA ASN A 26 8.61 -0.26 -4.53
C ASN A 26 10.06 -0.56 -4.92
N ASN A 27 11.02 -0.11 -4.10
CA ASN A 27 12.44 -0.40 -4.29
C ASN A 27 12.71 -1.91 -4.25
N GLY A 28 12.03 -2.65 -3.37
CA GLY A 28 12.09 -4.11 -3.31
C GLY A 28 11.64 -4.75 -4.61
N PHE A 29 10.52 -4.32 -5.18
CA PHE A 29 10.05 -4.83 -6.47
C PHE A 29 11.05 -4.55 -7.60
N ILE A 30 11.60 -3.34 -7.69
CA ILE A 30 12.58 -2.96 -8.70
C ILE A 30 13.83 -3.83 -8.60
N ARG A 31 14.36 -4.03 -7.37
CA ARG A 31 15.54 -4.89 -7.16
C ARG A 31 15.32 -6.35 -7.52
N ASN A 32 14.07 -6.81 -7.44
CA ASN A 32 13.68 -8.14 -7.92
C ASN A 32 13.37 -8.19 -9.43
N GLY A 33 13.72 -7.15 -10.19
CA GLY A 33 13.60 -7.13 -11.63
C GLY A 33 12.18 -6.95 -12.17
N HIS A 34 11.29 -6.31 -11.40
CA HIS A 34 9.93 -6.02 -11.85
C HIS A 34 9.81 -4.62 -12.46
N ASN A 35 8.95 -4.48 -13.47
CA ASN A 35 8.59 -3.20 -14.04
C ASN A 35 7.44 -2.59 -13.23
N ILE A 36 7.67 -1.39 -12.67
CA ILE A 36 6.73 -0.77 -11.76
C ILE A 36 6.13 0.50 -12.33
N CYS A 37 4.81 0.62 -12.27
CA CYS A 37 4.09 1.87 -12.44
C CYS A 37 3.57 2.34 -11.08
N LEU A 38 3.91 3.55 -10.67
CA LEU A 38 3.45 4.15 -9.42
C LEU A 38 2.17 4.95 -9.65
N PHE A 39 1.18 4.76 -8.78
CA PHE A 39 -0.03 5.57 -8.79
C PHE A 39 -0.31 6.10 -7.38
N SER A 40 -0.11 7.42 -7.17
CA SER A 40 -0.33 8.06 -5.88
C SER A 40 -1.79 8.51 -5.75
N ASP A 41 -2.61 7.77 -5.03
CA ASP A 41 -4.04 8.03 -4.89
C ASP A 41 -4.34 9.41 -4.27
N ARG A 42 -3.64 9.76 -3.20
CA ARG A 42 -3.87 11.04 -2.49
C ARG A 42 -3.29 12.24 -3.22
N ASP A 43 -2.16 12.10 -3.90
CA ASP A 43 -1.58 13.19 -4.66
C ASP A 43 -2.41 13.48 -5.91
N MET A 44 -2.83 12.44 -6.65
CA MET A 44 -3.74 12.57 -7.80
C MET A 44 -5.10 13.17 -7.40
N SER A 45 -5.66 12.74 -6.28
CA SER A 45 -6.90 13.33 -5.74
C SER A 45 -6.77 14.83 -5.46
N ARG A 46 -5.58 15.30 -5.10
CA ARG A 46 -5.30 16.73 -4.89
C ARG A 46 -5.09 17.52 -6.16
N MET A 47 -4.39 16.94 -7.12
CA MET A 47 -4.18 17.58 -8.44
C MET A 47 -5.52 17.84 -9.14
N ASN A 48 -6.49 16.95 -8.94
CA ASN A 48 -7.84 17.06 -9.50
C ASN A 48 -8.79 18.01 -8.75
N ARG A 49 -8.29 18.80 -7.79
CA ARG A 49 -9.11 19.70 -6.92
C ARG A 49 -9.82 20.84 -7.62
N LEU A 50 -9.52 21.13 -8.86
CA LEU A 50 -10.27 22.17 -9.62
C LEU A 50 -11.77 21.84 -9.75
N ASN A 51 -12.14 20.56 -9.60
CA ASN A 51 -13.53 20.09 -9.49
C ASN A 51 -13.85 19.66 -8.05
N LYS A 52 -14.17 20.62 -7.17
CA LYS A 52 -14.43 20.39 -5.74
C LYS A 52 -15.43 19.27 -5.42
N PHE A 53 -16.30 18.89 -6.34
CA PHE A 53 -17.38 17.91 -6.12
C PHE A 53 -17.08 16.48 -6.61
N ASN A 54 -15.98 16.22 -7.35
CA ASN A 54 -15.76 14.92 -8.02
C ASN A 54 -14.31 14.39 -7.99
N ASN A 55 -13.50 14.82 -7.02
CA ASN A 55 -12.06 14.46 -6.97
C ASN A 55 -11.78 12.96 -7.03
N ASN A 56 -12.56 12.15 -6.29
CA ASN A 56 -12.35 10.71 -6.27
C ASN A 56 -12.84 10.02 -7.55
N ARG A 57 -13.86 10.56 -8.22
CA ARG A 57 -14.36 10.00 -9.49
C ARG A 57 -13.35 10.19 -10.62
N SER A 58 -12.74 11.38 -10.71
CA SER A 58 -11.68 11.65 -11.70
C SER A 58 -10.47 10.77 -11.46
N LEU A 59 -10.01 10.68 -10.20
CA LEU A 59 -8.92 9.81 -9.77
C LEU A 59 -9.14 8.35 -10.20
N ASN A 60 -10.32 7.80 -9.95
CA ASN A 60 -10.63 6.41 -10.27
C ASN A 60 -10.69 6.18 -11.79
N LYS A 61 -11.14 7.17 -12.57
CA LYS A 61 -11.08 7.14 -14.04
C LYS A 61 -9.65 7.14 -14.56
N GLU A 62 -8.78 7.96 -13.97
CA GLU A 62 -7.35 8.00 -14.32
C GLU A 62 -6.64 6.70 -13.95
N LEU A 63 -6.99 6.09 -12.83
CA LEU A 63 -6.47 4.78 -12.47
C LEU A 63 -6.83 3.72 -13.52
N LEU A 64 -8.07 3.70 -13.99
CA LEU A 64 -8.49 2.76 -15.05
C LEU A 64 -7.74 3.02 -16.36
N ALA A 65 -7.52 4.28 -16.73
CA ALA A 65 -6.72 4.61 -17.90
C ALA A 65 -5.26 4.15 -17.74
N THR A 66 -4.65 4.39 -16.58
CA THR A 66 -3.30 3.92 -16.24
C THR A 66 -3.23 2.38 -16.30
N PHE A 67 -4.22 1.70 -15.73
CA PHE A 67 -4.28 0.23 -15.77
C PHE A 67 -4.32 -0.30 -17.21
N LYS A 68 -5.18 0.26 -18.05
CA LYS A 68 -5.31 -0.15 -19.47
C LYS A 68 -4.03 0.11 -20.26
N ASN A 69 -3.36 1.25 -20.05
CA ASN A 69 -2.16 1.62 -20.78
C ASN A 69 -0.94 0.81 -20.34
N PHE A 70 -0.80 0.59 -19.04
CA PHE A 70 0.35 -0.14 -18.49
C PHE A 70 0.18 -1.65 -18.61
N ASP A 71 -1.05 -2.16 -18.60
CA ASP A 71 -1.40 -3.58 -18.64
C ASP A 71 -0.64 -4.43 -17.61
N PRO A 72 -0.82 -4.19 -16.29
CA PRO A 72 -0.11 -4.89 -15.24
C PRO A 72 -0.60 -6.34 -15.06
N GLU A 73 0.28 -7.20 -14.59
CA GLU A 73 -0.05 -8.57 -14.14
C GLU A 73 -0.53 -8.57 -12.68
N ILE A 74 -0.02 -7.61 -11.89
CA ILE A 74 -0.35 -7.47 -10.47
C ILE A 74 -0.68 -6.00 -10.17
N VAL A 75 -1.75 -5.80 -9.40
CA VAL A 75 -2.10 -4.53 -8.77
C VAL A 75 -1.81 -4.65 -7.28
N VAL A 76 -0.99 -3.77 -6.75
CA VAL A 76 -0.63 -3.70 -5.34
C VAL A 76 -1.28 -2.48 -4.71
N LEU A 77 -2.08 -2.68 -3.67
CA LEU A 77 -2.73 -1.63 -2.91
C LEU A 77 -2.01 -1.41 -1.58
N GLY A 78 -1.70 -0.17 -1.25
CA GLY A 78 -1.17 0.19 0.07
C GLY A 78 -1.76 1.52 0.52
N HIS A 79 -2.57 1.54 1.59
CA HIS A 79 -3.30 2.73 2.05
C HIS A 79 -4.07 3.43 0.91
N ALA A 80 -4.65 2.68 0.00
CA ALA A 80 -5.36 3.15 -1.18
C ALA A 80 -6.81 3.57 -0.85
N ASP A 81 -6.97 4.50 0.10
CA ASP A 81 -8.26 4.91 0.68
C ASP A 81 -9.19 5.59 -0.32
N LYS A 82 -8.63 6.18 -1.37
CA LYS A 82 -9.38 6.94 -2.37
C LYS A 82 -9.87 6.08 -3.54
N ILE A 83 -9.43 4.82 -3.58
CA ILE A 83 -9.82 3.89 -4.64
C ILE A 83 -11.14 3.22 -4.26
N HIS A 84 -12.12 3.29 -5.16
CA HIS A 84 -13.44 2.70 -4.96
C HIS A 84 -13.43 1.19 -5.29
N ASN A 85 -14.18 0.39 -4.54
CA ASN A 85 -14.35 -1.03 -4.81
C ASN A 85 -14.84 -1.29 -6.25
N LYS A 86 -15.78 -0.48 -6.72
CA LYS A 86 -16.26 -0.54 -8.11
C LYS A 86 -15.14 -0.44 -9.15
N THR A 87 -14.09 0.34 -8.87
CA THR A 87 -12.92 0.46 -9.76
C THR A 87 -12.10 -0.82 -9.78
N LEU A 88 -11.97 -1.50 -8.63
CA LEU A 88 -11.29 -2.79 -8.55
C LEU A 88 -12.09 -3.89 -9.25
N GLU A 89 -13.41 -3.87 -9.13
CA GLU A 89 -14.32 -4.76 -9.88
C GLU A 89 -14.15 -4.56 -11.39
N GLU A 90 -14.09 -3.31 -11.85
CA GLU A 90 -13.88 -2.97 -13.25
C GLU A 90 -12.48 -3.44 -13.74
N ILE A 91 -11.43 -3.28 -12.93
CA ILE A 91 -10.09 -3.81 -13.21
C ILE A 91 -10.15 -5.33 -13.42
N LYS A 92 -10.80 -6.07 -12.52
CA LYS A 92 -10.97 -7.53 -12.66
C LYS A 92 -11.84 -7.93 -13.87
N SER A 93 -12.79 -7.09 -14.27
CA SER A 93 -13.59 -7.33 -15.47
C SER A 93 -12.80 -7.11 -16.77
N ILE A 94 -11.89 -6.13 -16.78
CA ILE A 94 -11.02 -5.83 -17.94
C ILE A 94 -9.97 -6.94 -18.12
N LYS A 95 -9.38 -7.43 -17.01
CA LYS A 95 -8.34 -8.47 -17.04
C LYS A 95 -8.62 -9.49 -15.94
N LYS A 96 -9.21 -10.63 -16.33
CA LYS A 96 -9.70 -11.66 -15.38
C LYS A 96 -8.60 -12.34 -14.57
N ASP A 97 -7.42 -12.44 -15.12
CA ASP A 97 -6.24 -13.08 -14.52
C ASP A 97 -5.37 -12.13 -13.68
N VAL A 98 -5.68 -10.82 -13.68
CA VAL A 98 -4.95 -9.86 -12.83
C VAL A 98 -5.11 -10.22 -11.36
N LYS A 99 -3.99 -10.20 -10.64
CA LYS A 99 -3.98 -10.38 -9.18
C LYS A 99 -3.99 -9.02 -8.49
N ILE A 100 -4.88 -8.87 -7.52
CA ILE A 100 -4.94 -7.68 -6.67
C ILE A 100 -4.50 -8.08 -5.27
N ILE A 101 -3.43 -7.50 -4.79
CA ILE A 101 -2.91 -7.73 -3.44
C ILE A 101 -2.96 -6.43 -2.63
N GLU A 102 -3.14 -6.54 -1.33
CA GLU A 102 -3.17 -5.38 -0.42
C GLU A 102 -2.18 -5.60 0.72
N TRP A 103 -1.38 -4.56 1.03
CA TRP A 103 -0.55 -4.53 2.21
C TRP A 103 -1.02 -3.45 3.18
N ASN A 104 -0.93 -3.76 4.48
CA ASN A 104 -1.31 -2.83 5.53
C ASN A 104 -0.33 -2.94 6.72
N VAL A 105 0.13 -1.79 7.19
CA VAL A 105 1.01 -1.65 8.35
C VAL A 105 0.30 -1.03 9.56
N ASP A 106 -0.96 -0.64 9.42
CA ASP A 106 -1.75 -0.10 10.52
C ASP A 106 -2.24 -1.22 11.43
N ASN A 107 -2.50 -0.86 12.69
CA ASN A 107 -3.12 -1.78 13.61
C ASN A 107 -4.54 -2.15 13.13
N TYR A 108 -4.80 -3.45 12.98
CA TYR A 108 -6.08 -3.97 12.52
C TYR A 108 -7.27 -3.54 13.41
N TYR A 109 -7.02 -3.45 14.72
CA TYR A 109 -8.05 -3.11 15.71
C TYR A 109 -8.32 -1.61 15.86
N LEU A 110 -7.66 -0.76 15.09
CA LEU A 110 -8.02 0.66 15.05
C LEU A 110 -9.33 0.87 14.29
N ASP A 111 -10.13 1.80 14.79
CA ASP A 111 -11.42 2.19 14.21
C ASP A 111 -11.36 2.36 12.69
N ASN A 112 -12.27 1.72 11.98
CA ASN A 112 -12.40 1.68 10.54
C ASN A 112 -11.41 0.81 9.75
N THR A 113 -10.32 0.29 10.30
CA THR A 113 -9.40 -0.59 9.57
C THR A 113 -10.06 -1.93 9.28
N GLU A 114 -10.67 -2.55 10.28
CA GLU A 114 -11.43 -3.79 10.12
C GLU A 114 -12.55 -3.66 9.08
N ASN A 115 -13.36 -2.61 9.17
CA ASN A 115 -14.46 -2.38 8.24
C ASN A 115 -13.99 -2.17 6.78
N LYS A 116 -12.86 -1.51 6.58
CA LYS A 116 -12.28 -1.33 5.23
C LYS A 116 -11.79 -2.65 4.66
N PHE A 117 -11.12 -3.44 5.50
CA PHE A 117 -10.59 -4.74 5.16
C PHE A 117 -11.71 -5.71 4.73
N ILE A 118 -12.74 -5.87 5.57
CA ILE A 118 -13.89 -6.74 5.29
C ILE A 118 -14.60 -6.37 3.99
N LYS A 119 -14.78 -5.08 3.71
CA LYS A 119 -15.46 -4.61 2.49
C LYS A 119 -14.72 -4.91 1.19
N ARG A 120 -13.44 -5.25 1.27
CA ARG A 120 -12.59 -5.54 0.10
C ARG A 120 -12.20 -7.01 -0.05
N THR A 121 -12.53 -7.85 0.93
CA THR A 121 -12.09 -9.26 0.93
C THR A 121 -12.41 -10.00 -0.37
N ASN A 122 -13.58 -9.78 -0.94
CA ASN A 122 -13.98 -10.43 -2.19
C ASN A 122 -13.25 -9.94 -3.46
N LEU A 123 -12.50 -8.82 -3.35
CA LEU A 123 -11.80 -8.19 -4.48
C LEU A 123 -10.30 -8.43 -4.44
N ILE A 124 -9.76 -8.77 -3.27
CA ILE A 124 -8.33 -8.92 -3.01
C ILE A 124 -7.97 -10.40 -3.03
N ASP A 125 -6.93 -10.77 -3.76
CA ASP A 125 -6.47 -12.15 -3.85
C ASP A 125 -5.56 -12.53 -2.67
N ALA A 126 -4.76 -11.58 -2.15
CA ALA A 126 -3.90 -11.81 -0.99
C ALA A 126 -3.69 -10.53 -0.17
N PHE A 127 -3.57 -10.70 1.15
CA PHE A 127 -3.28 -9.64 2.10
C PHE A 127 -1.93 -9.86 2.77
N PHE A 128 -1.17 -8.78 2.93
CA PHE A 128 0.09 -8.75 3.66
C PHE A 128 -0.04 -7.74 4.80
N ILE A 129 -0.03 -8.20 6.04
CA ILE A 129 -0.29 -7.36 7.21
C ILE A 129 0.76 -7.54 8.29
N THR A 130 0.98 -6.50 9.08
CA THR A 130 1.93 -6.53 10.21
C THR A 130 1.33 -7.11 11.50
N ASN A 131 0.05 -7.47 11.48
CA ASN A 131 -0.61 -8.13 12.60
C ASN A 131 -0.51 -9.65 12.45
N ALA A 132 -0.08 -10.33 13.52
CA ALA A 132 0.09 -11.79 13.53
C ALA A 132 -1.10 -12.55 14.15
N ASP A 133 -2.21 -11.87 14.46
CA ASP A 133 -3.36 -12.46 15.12
C ASP A 133 -4.17 -13.35 14.17
N GLU A 134 -4.39 -14.61 14.59
CA GLU A 134 -5.15 -15.57 13.79
C GLU A 134 -6.64 -15.23 13.65
N SER A 135 -7.22 -14.44 14.56
CA SER A 135 -8.62 -14.02 14.47
C SER A 135 -8.91 -13.24 13.19
N ILE A 136 -7.90 -12.57 12.63
CA ILE A 136 -8.02 -11.85 11.36
C ILE A 136 -8.36 -12.80 10.20
N ARG A 137 -7.89 -14.04 10.25
CA ARG A 137 -8.20 -15.06 9.22
C ARG A 137 -9.69 -15.38 9.13
N SER A 138 -10.40 -15.28 10.25
CA SER A 138 -11.85 -15.51 10.29
C SER A 138 -12.66 -14.48 9.49
N CYS A 139 -12.08 -13.30 9.29
CA CYS A 139 -12.71 -12.22 8.52
C CYS A 139 -12.57 -12.38 7.00
N LEU A 140 -11.77 -13.36 6.55
CA LEU A 140 -11.49 -13.59 5.14
C LEU A 140 -12.50 -14.58 4.52
N SER A 141 -12.77 -14.38 3.24
CA SER A 141 -13.42 -15.42 2.44
C SER A 141 -12.43 -16.58 2.19
N ASN A 142 -12.95 -17.78 1.95
CA ASN A 142 -12.14 -18.99 1.74
C ASN A 142 -11.15 -18.90 0.56
N ASN A 143 -11.27 -17.89 -0.30
CA ASN A 143 -10.45 -17.71 -1.49
C ASN A 143 -9.28 -16.72 -1.32
N ASN A 144 -9.14 -16.10 -0.16
CA ASN A 144 -8.09 -15.13 0.09
C ASN A 144 -6.93 -15.77 0.85
N SER A 145 -5.71 -15.35 0.54
CA SER A 145 -4.56 -15.63 1.37
C SER A 145 -4.20 -14.42 2.24
N ILE A 146 -3.82 -14.70 3.47
CA ILE A 146 -3.26 -13.70 4.37
C ILE A 146 -1.89 -14.15 4.83
N SER A 147 -0.94 -13.22 4.80
CA SER A 147 0.41 -13.47 5.28
C SER A 147 0.85 -12.33 6.20
N PHE A 148 1.45 -12.70 7.31
CA PHE A 148 2.19 -11.76 8.13
C PHE A 148 3.45 -11.30 7.38
N PHE A 149 3.74 -10.01 7.44
CA PHE A 149 5.06 -9.51 7.08
C PHE A 149 5.53 -8.47 8.11
N PRO A 150 6.81 -8.46 8.46
CA PRO A 150 7.35 -7.50 9.43
C PRO A 150 7.38 -6.08 8.83
N ASN A 151 7.66 -5.09 9.66
CA ASN A 151 7.93 -3.75 9.19
C ASN A 151 9.06 -3.76 8.15
N ILE A 152 8.84 -3.01 7.09
CA ILE A 152 9.67 -3.07 5.89
C ILE A 152 10.97 -2.33 6.12
N PHE A 153 12.06 -3.01 5.84
CA PHE A 153 13.41 -2.48 5.83
C PHE A 153 13.90 -2.29 4.39
N ASP A 154 14.62 -1.21 4.14
CA ASP A 154 15.30 -0.95 2.88
C ASP A 154 16.74 -0.50 3.16
N SER A 155 17.70 -1.35 2.82
CA SER A 155 19.13 -1.11 3.07
C SER A 155 19.70 0.12 2.35
N THR A 156 18.99 0.69 1.38
CA THR A 156 19.40 1.95 0.74
C THR A 156 18.93 3.18 1.50
N ILE A 157 17.94 3.02 2.37
CA ILE A 157 17.36 4.06 3.23
C ILE A 157 17.89 3.93 4.66
N GLU A 158 17.72 2.75 5.27
CA GLU A 158 18.21 2.44 6.61
C GLU A 158 19.64 1.90 6.54
N ARG A 159 20.62 2.79 6.63
CA ARG A 159 22.04 2.46 6.46
C ARG A 159 22.79 2.21 7.77
N LEU A 160 22.18 2.58 8.90
CA LEU A 160 22.82 2.44 10.20
C LEU A 160 22.86 0.95 10.60
N LYS A 161 24.07 0.44 10.77
CA LYS A 161 24.32 -0.93 11.22
C LYS A 161 24.63 -0.94 12.71
N ILE A 162 23.67 -0.56 13.53
CA ILE A 162 23.84 -0.45 14.98
C ILE A 162 24.32 -1.76 15.60
N PHE A 163 23.93 -2.90 15.03
CA PHE A 163 24.36 -4.24 15.47
C PHE A 163 25.87 -4.51 15.30
N GLU A 164 26.59 -3.69 14.54
CA GLU A 164 28.06 -3.79 14.39
C GLU A 164 28.79 -2.97 15.51
N ASN A 165 28.07 -2.20 16.32
CA ASN A 165 28.66 -1.44 17.42
C ASN A 165 28.98 -2.35 18.60
N ASN A 166 30.17 -2.19 19.18
CA ASN A 166 30.63 -2.93 20.35
C ASN A 166 30.26 -2.25 21.68
N SER A 167 29.75 -1.03 21.65
CA SER A 167 29.34 -0.27 22.84
C SER A 167 28.11 0.59 22.52
N PHE A 168 27.21 0.68 23.48
CA PHE A 168 26.00 1.47 23.40
C PHE A 168 25.93 2.44 24.58
N GLU A 169 25.47 3.67 24.34
CA GLU A 169 25.20 4.65 25.39
C GLU A 169 23.97 4.29 26.22
N HIS A 170 23.02 3.53 25.61
CA HIS A 170 21.75 3.15 26.23
C HIS A 170 21.41 1.69 25.86
N ASP A 171 20.93 0.94 26.82
CA ASP A 171 20.46 -0.45 26.61
C ASP A 171 19.16 -0.51 25.80
N VAL A 172 18.32 0.52 25.94
CA VAL A 172 17.04 0.64 25.22
C VAL A 172 16.87 2.05 24.70
N PHE A 173 16.57 2.17 23.43
CA PHE A 173 16.17 3.43 22.81
C PHE A 173 14.72 3.30 22.31
N TYR A 174 13.85 4.21 22.78
CA TYR A 174 12.45 4.25 22.39
C TYR A 174 12.07 5.65 21.94
N ALA A 175 11.67 5.77 20.65
CA ALA A 175 11.23 7.02 20.09
C ALA A 175 9.83 6.88 19.47
N LEU A 176 8.90 7.71 19.91
CA LEU A 176 7.55 7.81 19.35
C LEU A 176 7.30 9.19 18.78
N SER A 177 6.65 9.26 17.63
CA SER A 177 5.97 10.47 17.20
C SER A 177 4.53 10.44 17.70
N TYR A 178 4.14 11.43 18.49
CA TYR A 178 2.75 11.64 18.85
C TYR A 178 2.04 12.23 17.63
N GLY A 179 1.31 11.38 16.92
CA GLY A 179 0.48 11.82 15.81
C GLY A 179 -0.81 12.43 16.35
N VAL A 180 -0.91 13.74 16.37
CA VAL A 180 -2.20 14.40 16.47
C VAL A 180 -2.86 14.23 15.11
N GLY A 181 -3.90 13.40 15.07
CA GLY A 181 -4.71 13.15 13.88
C GLY A 181 -5.54 14.38 13.48
#